data_dffbea6ed61a8d65b1aae4c2044cac43
#
_entry.id   dffbea6ed61a8d65b1aae4c2044cac43
#
_cell.length_a   1.000
_cell.length_b   1.000
_cell.length_c   1.000
_cell.angle_alpha   90.00
_cell.angle_beta   90.00
_cell.angle_gamma   90.00
#
_symmetry.space_group_name_H-M   'P 1'
#
loop_
_entity.id
_entity.type
_entity.pdbx_description
1 polymer ?
#
loop_
_entity_poly.entity_id
_entity_poly.type
_entity_poly.pdbx_seq_one_letter_code
_entity_poly.pdbx_strand_id
1 'polypeptide(L)'
;IASCLVGSEMCIRDSYYPELTMTGILQKSSDTGVSRLSLAMPVQRLLDTYKNFGFGESTGLGLTGESAGLLPQRKFWSQLDRATFAFGYGLMVTPLQLAHVYATIGSYGIERPLSITRIDPPVIGKRVMPEEIVHEVEHMMESVALPGGGGVKAAVRNYRVAIKTGTAKKIDEHGKYVDKYVAYTAGVAPASDPRFALVVVINDPQNGAYYGCLL
;
A
#
# COMPACT_ATOMS: atom_id res chain seq x y z
N ILE A 1 -0.70 26.21 -3.56
CA ILE A 1 0.78 26.25 -3.33
C ILE A 1 1.32 24.82 -3.08
N ALA A 2 0.48 23.87 -2.66
CA ALA A 2 0.92 22.49 -2.41
C ALA A 2 1.10 21.64 -3.69
N SER A 3 0.68 22.11 -4.86
CA SER A 3 0.72 21.36 -6.11
C SER A 3 2.10 21.26 -6.76
N CYS A 4 3.09 22.00 -6.30
CA CYS A 4 4.42 22.04 -6.89
C CYS A 4 5.53 21.38 -6.07
N LEU A 5 5.22 20.69 -4.97
CA LEU A 5 6.24 20.12 -4.08
C LEU A 5 6.79 18.76 -4.52
N VAL A 6 6.19 18.14 -5.51
CA VAL A 6 6.63 16.84 -6.05
C VAL A 6 6.66 16.96 -7.56
N GLY A 7 7.80 16.77 -8.17
CA GLY A 7 8.15 17.08 -9.55
C GLY A 7 7.03 17.05 -10.60
N SER A 8 7.21 17.78 -11.68
CA SER A 8 6.20 18.11 -12.70
C SER A 8 5.36 16.93 -13.23
N GLU A 9 5.89 15.72 -13.21
CA GLU A 9 5.17 14.51 -13.67
C GLU A 9 4.13 13.98 -12.65
N MET A 10 4.31 14.25 -11.35
CA MET A 10 3.32 13.87 -10.34
C MET A 10 2.13 14.82 -10.29
N CYS A 11 2.32 16.09 -10.68
CA CYS A 11 1.21 17.06 -10.81
C CYS A 11 0.25 16.72 -11.97
N ILE A 12 0.69 15.96 -12.97
CA ILE A 12 -0.13 15.54 -14.13
C ILE A 12 -1.08 14.38 -13.76
N ARG A 13 -0.75 13.60 -12.73
CA ARG A 13 -1.57 12.46 -12.29
C ARG A 13 -2.73 12.83 -11.37
N ASP A 14 -2.60 13.90 -10.59
CA ASP A 14 -3.69 14.39 -9.74
C ASP A 14 -4.70 15.15 -10.59
N SER A 15 -5.76 14.47 -10.98
CA SER A 15 -6.96 15.14 -11.47
C SER A 15 -7.36 16.19 -10.44
N TYR A 16 -7.63 17.41 -10.88
CA TYR A 16 -8.00 18.51 -9.98
C TYR A 16 -9.32 18.18 -9.28
N TYR A 17 -9.23 17.79 -8.03
CA TYR A 17 -10.37 17.65 -7.13
C TYR A 17 -10.27 18.73 -6.06
N PRO A 18 -11.23 19.70 -6.01
CA PRO A 18 -11.19 20.76 -5.01
C PRO A 18 -11.35 20.20 -3.58
N GLU A 19 -12.12 19.13 -3.44
CA GLU A 19 -12.36 18.45 -2.17
C GLU A 19 -12.42 16.94 -2.38
N LEU A 20 -11.82 16.16 -1.47
CA LEU A 20 -11.92 14.70 -1.43
C LEU A 20 -12.18 14.26 0.01
N THR A 21 -13.07 13.31 0.17
CA THR A 21 -13.21 12.54 1.41
C THR A 21 -12.03 11.57 1.57
N MET A 22 -11.87 10.95 2.74
CA MET A 22 -10.86 9.89 2.96
C MET A 22 -11.03 8.75 1.95
N THR A 23 -12.25 8.30 1.72
CA THR A 23 -12.59 7.31 0.68
C THR A 23 -12.16 7.79 -0.70
N GLY A 24 -12.44 9.06 -1.03
CA GLY A 24 -12.05 9.65 -2.31
C GLY A 24 -10.53 9.70 -2.51
N ILE A 25 -9.76 9.97 -1.46
CA ILE A 25 -8.29 9.95 -1.50
C ILE A 25 -7.78 8.55 -1.88
N LEU A 26 -8.31 7.49 -1.25
CA LEU A 26 -7.95 6.10 -1.57
C LEU A 26 -8.43 5.69 -2.96
N GLN A 27 -9.69 5.98 -3.31
CA GLN A 27 -10.31 5.62 -4.58
C GLN A 27 -9.57 6.21 -5.77
N LYS A 28 -9.20 7.49 -5.67
CA LYS A 28 -8.51 8.24 -6.73
C LYS A 28 -6.99 8.11 -6.65
N SER A 29 -6.46 7.48 -5.60
CA SER A 29 -5.01 7.44 -5.34
C SER A 29 -4.41 8.85 -5.33
N SER A 30 -5.02 9.79 -4.59
CA SER A 30 -4.58 11.18 -4.53
C SER A 30 -3.32 11.32 -3.69
N ASP A 31 -2.18 11.54 -4.35
CA ASP A 31 -0.90 11.80 -3.68
C ASP A 31 -0.95 13.10 -2.88
N THR A 32 -1.61 14.13 -3.40
CA THR A 32 -1.83 15.41 -2.70
C THR A 32 -2.67 15.21 -1.44
N GLY A 33 -3.74 14.41 -1.53
CA GLY A 33 -4.63 14.12 -0.41
C GLY A 33 -3.89 13.42 0.73
N VAL A 34 -3.19 12.31 0.44
CA VAL A 34 -2.46 11.56 1.47
C VAL A 34 -1.27 12.35 2.03
N SER A 35 -0.60 13.17 1.20
CA SER A 35 0.46 14.07 1.66
C SER A 35 -0.04 15.08 2.70
N ARG A 36 -1.21 15.69 2.46
CA ARG A 36 -1.83 16.62 3.43
C ARG A 36 -2.14 15.93 4.75
N LEU A 37 -2.65 14.70 4.71
CA LEU A 37 -2.89 13.90 5.92
C LEU A 37 -1.58 13.65 6.68
N SER A 38 -0.53 13.23 5.99
CA SER A 38 0.78 13.01 6.59
C SER A 38 1.38 14.28 7.22
N LEU A 39 1.24 15.42 6.56
CA LEU A 39 1.75 16.70 7.08
C LEU A 39 0.96 17.17 8.30
N ALA A 40 -0.30 16.79 8.44
CA ALA A 40 -1.15 17.14 9.59
C ALA A 40 -0.86 16.32 10.85
N MET A 41 -0.07 15.24 10.76
CA MET A 41 0.26 14.37 11.91
C MET A 41 1.77 14.30 12.14
N PRO A 42 2.26 13.97 13.34
CA PRO A 42 3.67 13.67 13.58
C PRO A 42 4.14 12.50 12.71
N VAL A 43 5.30 12.62 12.06
CA VAL A 43 5.87 11.54 11.22
C VAL A 43 6.08 10.24 12.00
N GLN A 44 6.30 10.33 13.31
CA GLN A 44 6.47 9.17 14.18
C GLN A 44 5.23 8.26 14.15
N ARG A 45 4.02 8.83 14.09
CA ARG A 45 2.79 8.02 13.97
C ARG A 45 2.79 7.15 12.70
N LEU A 46 3.22 7.72 11.58
CA LEU A 46 3.30 6.98 10.32
C LEU A 46 4.36 5.88 10.39
N LEU A 47 5.55 6.19 10.96
CA LEU A 47 6.61 5.22 11.18
C LEU A 47 6.18 4.08 12.10
N ASP A 48 5.52 4.41 13.21
CA ASP A 48 5.03 3.40 14.17
C ASP A 48 3.96 2.50 13.53
N THR A 49 3.09 3.08 12.70
CA THR A 49 2.09 2.30 11.94
C THR A 49 2.78 1.33 10.98
N TYR A 50 3.76 1.78 10.20
CA TYR A 50 4.50 0.89 9.30
C TYR A 50 5.22 -0.22 10.05
N LYS A 51 5.86 0.09 11.19
CA LYS A 51 6.51 -0.92 12.04
C LYS A 51 5.52 -1.94 12.60
N ASN A 52 4.37 -1.47 13.09
CA ASN A 52 3.34 -2.33 13.64
C ASN A 52 2.78 -3.32 12.61
N PHE A 53 2.81 -2.95 11.32
CA PHE A 53 2.45 -3.82 10.22
C PHE A 53 3.62 -4.64 9.65
N GLY A 54 4.79 -4.63 10.30
CA GLY A 54 5.95 -5.48 9.97
C GLY A 54 6.87 -4.94 8.87
N PHE A 55 6.72 -3.68 8.45
CA PHE A 55 7.66 -3.10 7.50
C PHE A 55 9.04 -2.85 8.14
N GLY A 56 10.10 -3.14 7.38
CA GLY A 56 11.48 -3.01 7.82
C GLY A 56 11.99 -4.21 8.61
N GLU A 57 11.20 -5.27 8.72
CA GLU A 57 11.55 -6.52 9.41
C GLU A 57 11.35 -7.72 8.48
N SER A 58 12.12 -8.80 8.71
CA SER A 58 11.89 -10.08 8.01
C SER A 58 10.52 -10.65 8.43
N THR A 59 9.83 -11.30 7.50
CA THR A 59 8.54 -11.96 7.80
C THR A 59 8.68 -13.20 8.68
N GLY A 60 9.91 -13.68 8.88
CA GLY A 60 10.20 -14.84 9.73
C GLY A 60 9.87 -16.19 9.09
N LEU A 61 9.54 -16.25 7.80
CA LEU A 61 9.30 -17.51 7.09
C LEU A 61 10.57 -18.36 6.91
N GLY A 62 11.77 -17.77 7.08
CA GLY A 62 13.03 -18.46 6.92
C GLY A 62 13.37 -18.85 5.48
N LEU A 63 12.80 -18.17 4.51
CA LEU A 63 13.10 -18.40 3.10
C LEU A 63 14.51 -17.91 2.77
N THR A 64 15.25 -18.70 2.01
CA THR A 64 16.59 -18.31 1.56
C THR A 64 16.51 -17.03 0.72
N GLY A 65 17.28 -16.00 1.10
CA GLY A 65 17.30 -14.73 0.40
C GLY A 65 16.16 -13.79 0.78
N GLU A 66 15.42 -14.06 1.84
CA GLU A 66 14.39 -13.14 2.34
C GLU A 66 15.01 -11.80 2.73
N SER A 67 14.41 -10.69 2.23
CA SER A 67 14.80 -9.33 2.57
C SER A 67 13.85 -8.73 3.59
N ALA A 68 14.40 -7.99 4.55
CA ALA A 68 13.61 -7.17 5.48
C ALA A 68 13.06 -5.88 4.85
N GLY A 69 13.36 -5.61 3.57
CA GLY A 69 13.06 -4.32 2.97
C GLY A 69 13.86 -3.18 3.60
N LEU A 70 13.33 -1.96 3.51
CA LEU A 70 13.93 -0.79 4.14
C LEU A 70 12.84 0.12 4.69
N LEU A 71 12.86 0.36 5.99
CA LEU A 71 12.11 1.43 6.63
C LEU A 71 13.11 2.53 7.05
N PRO A 72 13.04 3.74 6.49
CA PRO A 72 14.05 4.76 6.71
C PRO A 72 14.05 5.23 8.16
N GLN A 73 15.24 5.31 8.75
CA GLN A 73 15.47 5.90 10.07
C GLN A 73 16.23 7.21 9.89
N ARG A 74 15.51 8.34 9.95
CA ARG A 74 16.10 9.67 9.75
C ARG A 74 15.98 10.49 11.03
N LYS A 75 17.04 11.20 11.39
CA LYS A 75 17.02 12.15 12.51
C LYS A 75 16.20 13.40 12.20
N PHE A 76 16.13 13.76 10.94
CA PHE A 76 15.39 14.93 10.46
C PHE A 76 14.53 14.54 9.25
N TRP A 77 13.30 15.04 9.23
CA TRP A 77 12.32 14.84 8.16
C TRP A 77 11.88 16.22 7.63
N SER A 78 12.26 16.54 6.42
CA SER A 78 11.74 17.71 5.73
C SER A 78 10.24 17.55 5.44
N GLN A 79 9.56 18.64 5.12
CA GLN A 79 8.15 18.57 4.69
C GLN A 79 7.99 17.71 3.44
N LEU A 80 8.93 17.80 2.50
CA LEU A 80 8.93 16.99 1.29
C LEU A 80 9.09 15.51 1.62
N ASP A 81 10.06 15.13 2.47
CA ASP A 81 10.23 13.75 2.91
C ASP A 81 8.96 13.18 3.53
N ARG A 82 8.30 13.94 4.42
CA ARG A 82 7.06 13.52 5.07
C ARG A 82 5.91 13.36 4.08
N ALA A 83 5.77 14.29 3.14
CA ALA A 83 4.75 14.24 2.11
C ALA A 83 4.91 13.01 1.20
N THR A 84 6.14 12.78 0.70
CA THR A 84 6.44 11.68 -0.23
C THR A 84 6.45 10.31 0.45
N PHE A 85 6.86 10.25 1.71
CA PHE A 85 6.83 9.03 2.50
C PHE A 85 5.40 8.49 2.72
N ALA A 86 4.40 9.36 2.73
CA ALA A 86 2.99 9.01 2.90
C ALA A 86 2.45 8.09 1.78
N PHE A 87 3.05 8.14 0.59
CA PHE A 87 2.66 7.29 -0.54
C PHE A 87 3.81 6.37 -1.01
N GLY A 88 4.80 6.12 -0.11
CA GLY A 88 5.75 5.01 -0.24
C GLY A 88 7.15 5.38 -0.74
N TYR A 89 7.48 6.65 -0.97
CA TYR A 89 8.85 7.01 -1.35
C TYR A 89 9.82 6.89 -0.18
N GLY A 90 11.01 6.35 -0.47
CA GLY A 90 12.04 6.09 0.54
C GLY A 90 11.82 4.81 1.35
N LEU A 91 10.80 4.03 1.04
CA LEU A 91 10.47 2.75 1.61
C LEU A 91 10.78 1.64 0.59
N MET A 92 11.37 0.54 1.02
CA MET A 92 11.47 -0.68 0.20
C MET A 92 10.74 -1.81 0.90
N VAL A 93 9.86 -2.47 0.17
CA VAL A 93 9.03 -3.57 0.69
C VAL A 93 9.10 -4.78 -0.24
N THR A 94 9.00 -5.96 0.33
CA THR A 94 8.88 -7.19 -0.44
C THR A 94 7.41 -7.48 -0.75
N PRO A 95 7.10 -8.22 -1.83
CA PRO A 95 5.73 -8.68 -2.07
C PRO A 95 5.16 -9.50 -0.91
N LEU A 96 6.03 -10.24 -0.20
CA LEU A 96 5.65 -11.03 0.96
C LEU A 96 5.24 -10.15 2.15
N GLN A 97 6.00 -9.08 2.44
CA GLN A 97 5.61 -8.11 3.45
C GLN A 97 4.27 -7.46 3.12
N LEU A 98 4.05 -7.07 1.86
CA LEU A 98 2.75 -6.54 1.43
C LEU A 98 1.63 -7.57 1.64
N ALA A 99 1.83 -8.83 1.25
CA ALA A 99 0.84 -9.88 1.47
C ALA A 99 0.53 -10.05 2.97
N HIS A 100 1.52 -9.97 3.84
CA HIS A 100 1.36 -10.02 5.29
C HIS A 100 0.54 -8.84 5.83
N VAL A 101 0.80 -7.62 5.34
CA VAL A 101 0.00 -6.44 5.69
C VAL A 101 -1.47 -6.63 5.31
N TYR A 102 -1.75 -7.10 4.09
CA TYR A 102 -3.12 -7.34 3.67
C TYR A 102 -3.77 -8.52 4.39
N ALA A 103 -3.01 -9.55 4.77
CA ALA A 103 -3.50 -10.61 5.64
C ALA A 103 -3.86 -10.08 7.03
N THR A 104 -3.08 -9.14 7.56
CA THR A 104 -3.38 -8.45 8.83
C THR A 104 -4.64 -7.59 8.73
N ILE A 105 -4.85 -6.88 7.60
CA ILE A 105 -6.10 -6.18 7.33
C ILE A 105 -7.26 -7.17 7.28
N GLY A 106 -7.17 -8.24 6.47
CA GLY A 106 -8.19 -9.27 6.37
C GLY A 106 -8.42 -10.09 7.66
N SER A 107 -7.52 -9.96 8.63
CA SER A 107 -7.70 -10.48 10.00
C SER A 107 -8.17 -9.40 10.97
N TYR A 108 -8.76 -8.33 10.46
CA TYR A 108 -9.31 -7.21 11.23
C TYR A 108 -8.32 -6.59 12.21
N GLY A 109 -7.08 -6.41 11.73
CA GLY A 109 -6.00 -5.77 12.49
C GLY A 109 -5.26 -6.68 13.46
N ILE A 110 -5.41 -7.99 13.32
CA ILE A 110 -4.65 -8.98 14.07
C ILE A 110 -3.51 -9.50 13.19
N GLU A 111 -2.28 -9.13 13.52
CA GLU A 111 -1.07 -9.66 12.90
C GLU A 111 -0.79 -11.05 13.45
N ARG A 112 -0.51 -12.01 12.55
CA ARG A 112 -0.10 -13.38 12.89
C ARG A 112 1.15 -13.73 12.12
N PRO A 113 2.05 -14.53 12.72
CA PRO A 113 3.22 -15.05 12.01
C PRO A 113 2.80 -15.77 10.72
N LEU A 114 3.55 -15.55 9.65
CA LEU A 114 3.35 -16.30 8.41
C LEU A 114 3.85 -17.74 8.56
N SER A 115 3.19 -18.66 7.84
CA SER A 115 3.62 -20.05 7.76
C SER A 115 3.34 -20.62 6.36
N ILE A 116 4.25 -21.44 5.85
CA ILE A 116 4.06 -22.20 4.60
C ILE A 116 3.17 -23.41 4.85
N THR A 117 3.20 -23.94 6.07
CA THR A 117 2.39 -25.09 6.47
C THR A 117 1.20 -24.63 7.29
N ARG A 118 0.10 -25.40 7.20
CA ARG A 118 -1.04 -25.17 8.08
C ARG A 118 -0.64 -25.42 9.53
N ILE A 119 -0.92 -24.46 10.40
CA ILE A 119 -0.74 -24.56 11.83
C ILE A 119 -2.11 -24.74 12.48
N ASP A 120 -2.26 -25.80 13.26
CA ASP A 120 -3.50 -26.13 13.96
C ASP A 120 -3.16 -26.54 15.41
N PRO A 121 -3.68 -25.83 16.44
CA PRO A 121 -4.54 -24.65 16.35
C PRO A 121 -3.81 -23.40 15.79
N PRO A 122 -4.57 -22.44 15.22
CA PRO A 122 -3.99 -21.20 14.72
C PRO A 122 -3.23 -20.44 15.80
N VAL A 123 -2.08 -19.84 15.43
CA VAL A 123 -1.29 -19.02 16.35
C VAL A 123 -2.12 -17.80 16.79
N ILE A 124 -2.10 -17.51 18.09
CA ILE A 124 -2.65 -16.27 18.63
C ILE A 124 -1.85 -15.10 18.06
N GLY A 125 -2.54 -14.19 17.37
CA GLY A 125 -1.92 -12.99 16.80
C GLY A 125 -1.89 -11.82 17.79
N LYS A 126 -1.21 -10.75 17.37
CA LYS A 126 -1.14 -9.49 18.08
C LYS A 126 -2.05 -8.47 17.40
N ARG A 127 -2.91 -7.79 18.14
CA ARG A 127 -3.66 -6.65 17.59
C ARG A 127 -2.73 -5.46 17.36
N VAL A 128 -2.62 -5.02 16.12
CA VAL A 128 -1.78 -3.90 15.69
C VAL A 128 -2.60 -2.68 15.28
N MET A 129 -3.89 -2.87 15.02
CA MET A 129 -4.85 -1.82 14.68
C MET A 129 -6.22 -2.13 15.28
N PRO A 130 -6.97 -1.13 15.79
CA PRO A 130 -8.36 -1.33 16.21
C PRO A 130 -9.21 -1.86 15.06
N GLU A 131 -10.10 -2.80 15.37
CA GLU A 131 -10.93 -3.50 14.40
C GLU A 131 -11.84 -2.54 13.63
N GLU A 132 -12.45 -1.58 14.32
CA GLU A 132 -13.32 -0.58 13.70
C GLU A 132 -12.58 0.24 12.63
N ILE A 133 -11.34 0.62 12.90
CA ILE A 133 -10.50 1.36 11.93
C ILE A 133 -10.18 0.50 10.72
N VAL A 134 -9.93 -0.79 10.92
CA VAL A 134 -9.64 -1.71 9.80
C VAL A 134 -10.86 -1.88 8.92
N HIS A 135 -12.06 -2.04 9.51
CA HIS A 135 -13.32 -2.11 8.75
C HIS A 135 -13.58 -0.83 7.94
N GLU A 136 -13.33 0.34 8.51
CA GLU A 136 -13.44 1.60 7.76
C GLU A 136 -12.48 1.65 6.57
N VAL A 137 -11.21 1.28 6.79
CA VAL A 137 -10.19 1.25 5.73
C VAL A 137 -10.56 0.22 4.65
N GLU A 138 -10.98 -0.98 5.03
CA GLU A 138 -11.40 -2.03 4.11
C GLU A 138 -12.58 -1.57 3.25
N HIS A 139 -13.59 -0.94 3.86
CA HIS A 139 -14.71 -0.36 3.13
C HIS A 139 -14.27 0.75 2.16
N MET A 140 -13.34 1.62 2.56
CA MET A 140 -12.76 2.61 1.65
C MET A 140 -12.02 1.93 0.49
N MET A 141 -11.30 0.83 0.74
CA MET A 141 -10.56 0.09 -0.29
C MET A 141 -11.47 -0.61 -1.30
N GLU A 142 -12.69 -1.01 -0.93
CA GLU A 142 -13.68 -1.54 -1.87
C GLU A 142 -14.00 -0.53 -2.97
N SER A 143 -14.06 0.77 -2.62
CA SER A 143 -14.35 1.83 -3.58
C SER A 143 -13.34 1.91 -4.74
N VAL A 144 -12.12 1.38 -4.54
CA VAL A 144 -11.06 1.36 -5.57
C VAL A 144 -11.42 0.43 -6.73
N ALA A 145 -12.13 -0.66 -6.46
CA ALA A 145 -12.61 -1.62 -7.48
C ALA A 145 -13.94 -1.19 -8.13
N LEU A 146 -14.60 -0.16 -7.62
CA LEU A 146 -15.88 0.33 -8.14
C LEU A 146 -15.67 1.35 -9.29
N PRO A 147 -16.72 1.64 -10.07
CA PRO A 147 -16.66 2.66 -11.12
C PRO A 147 -16.13 3.99 -10.60
N GLY A 148 -15.17 4.55 -11.30
CA GLY A 148 -14.44 5.76 -10.88
C GLY A 148 -13.22 5.51 -10.01
N GLY A 149 -12.96 4.30 -9.55
CA GLY A 149 -11.74 3.91 -8.86
C GLY A 149 -10.61 3.53 -9.81
N GLY A 150 -9.37 3.60 -9.32
CA GLY A 150 -8.18 3.24 -10.10
C GLY A 150 -8.02 1.73 -10.35
N GLY A 151 -8.77 0.90 -9.65
CA GLY A 151 -8.68 -0.56 -9.69
C GLY A 151 -9.89 -1.27 -10.30
N VAL A 152 -10.71 -0.60 -11.11
CA VAL A 152 -11.94 -1.17 -11.71
C VAL A 152 -11.69 -2.48 -12.45
N LYS A 153 -10.51 -2.63 -13.09
CA LYS A 153 -10.16 -3.86 -13.82
C LYS A 153 -9.89 -5.07 -12.92
N ALA A 154 -9.64 -4.85 -11.65
CA ALA A 154 -9.47 -5.90 -10.66
C ALA A 154 -10.80 -6.29 -9.97
N ALA A 155 -11.93 -5.73 -10.42
CA ALA A 155 -13.24 -6.13 -9.93
C ALA A 155 -13.55 -7.57 -10.34
N VAL A 156 -14.02 -8.37 -9.38
CA VAL A 156 -14.37 -9.77 -9.59
C VAL A 156 -15.89 -9.90 -9.58
N ARG A 157 -16.46 -10.49 -10.64
CA ARG A 157 -17.91 -10.66 -10.75
C ARG A 157 -18.45 -11.48 -9.56
N ASN A 158 -19.49 -10.97 -8.92
CA ASN A 158 -20.17 -11.56 -7.76
C ASN A 158 -19.35 -11.60 -6.47
N TYR A 159 -18.20 -10.91 -6.42
CA TYR A 159 -17.42 -10.76 -5.19
C TYR A 159 -17.16 -9.29 -4.90
N ARG A 160 -17.24 -8.92 -3.63
CA ARG A 160 -16.70 -7.65 -3.14
C ARG A 160 -15.23 -7.87 -2.86
N VAL A 161 -14.40 -6.98 -3.35
CA VAL A 161 -12.94 -7.03 -3.13
C VAL A 161 -12.47 -5.68 -2.62
N ALA A 162 -11.63 -5.68 -1.60
CA ALA A 162 -11.01 -4.50 -1.05
C ALA A 162 -9.55 -4.47 -1.52
N ILE A 163 -9.21 -3.55 -2.41
CA ILE A 163 -7.93 -3.52 -3.11
C ILE A 163 -7.28 -2.14 -3.09
N LYS A 164 -5.98 -2.13 -3.36
CA LYS A 164 -5.24 -0.91 -3.71
C LYS A 164 -4.25 -1.20 -4.82
N THR A 165 -4.22 -0.31 -5.79
CA THR A 165 -3.26 -0.34 -6.89
C THR A 165 -2.10 0.60 -6.62
N GLY A 166 -0.93 0.29 -7.15
CA GLY A 166 0.24 1.15 -7.07
C GLY A 166 1.10 1.02 -8.32
N THR A 167 1.83 2.09 -8.60
CA THR A 167 2.82 2.14 -9.66
C THR A 167 4.00 2.97 -9.17
N ALA A 168 5.18 2.39 -9.18
CA ALA A 168 6.41 3.06 -8.74
C ALA A 168 7.43 3.10 -9.88
N LYS A 169 8.15 4.22 -10.04
CA LYS A 169 9.31 4.29 -10.92
C LYS A 169 10.46 3.49 -10.33
N LYS A 170 11.19 2.80 -11.20
CA LYS A 170 12.40 2.07 -10.81
C LYS A 170 13.59 3.02 -10.64
N ILE A 171 14.50 2.60 -9.80
CA ILE A 171 15.79 3.28 -9.58
C ILE A 171 16.88 2.42 -10.21
N ASP A 172 17.81 3.03 -10.94
CA ASP A 172 18.98 2.36 -11.50
C ASP A 172 20.07 2.09 -10.44
N GLU A 173 21.16 1.48 -10.84
CA GLU A 173 22.31 1.18 -9.99
C GLU A 173 23.01 2.43 -9.42
N HIS A 174 22.75 3.61 -10.00
CA HIS A 174 23.27 4.89 -9.54
C HIS A 174 22.30 5.66 -8.65
N GLY A 175 21.14 5.06 -8.30
CA GLY A 175 20.12 5.68 -7.46
C GLY A 175 19.25 6.71 -8.20
N LYS A 176 19.26 6.74 -9.55
CA LYS A 176 18.44 7.65 -10.36
C LYS A 176 17.16 6.96 -10.83
N TYR A 177 16.08 7.72 -10.86
CA TYR A 177 14.82 7.25 -11.44
C TYR A 177 14.96 7.08 -12.96
N VAL A 178 14.58 5.91 -13.44
CA VAL A 178 14.53 5.55 -14.86
C VAL A 178 13.10 5.43 -15.33
N ASP A 179 12.87 5.49 -16.64
CA ASP A 179 11.53 5.37 -17.24
C ASP A 179 11.10 3.89 -17.35
N LYS A 180 11.22 3.20 -16.22
CA LYS A 180 10.77 1.83 -16.01
C LYS A 180 9.95 1.79 -14.73
N TYR A 181 8.93 0.91 -14.70
CA TYR A 181 7.95 0.91 -13.65
C TYR A 181 7.82 -0.48 -13.01
N VAL A 182 7.38 -0.48 -11.76
CA VAL A 182 6.81 -1.65 -11.08
C VAL A 182 5.35 -1.33 -10.85
N ALA A 183 4.47 -2.14 -11.43
CA ALA A 183 3.04 -2.06 -11.19
C ALA A 183 2.61 -3.15 -10.23
N TYR A 184 1.74 -2.83 -9.28
CA TYR A 184 1.24 -3.82 -8.34
C TYR A 184 -0.22 -3.56 -7.96
N THR A 185 -0.90 -4.65 -7.61
CA THR A 185 -2.22 -4.63 -6.99
C THR A 185 -2.19 -5.55 -5.78
N ALA A 186 -2.71 -5.07 -4.67
CA ALA A 186 -2.81 -5.85 -3.46
C ALA A 186 -4.20 -5.66 -2.84
N GLY A 187 -4.68 -6.67 -2.13
CA GLY A 187 -6.00 -6.60 -1.50
C GLY A 187 -6.40 -7.87 -0.80
N VAL A 188 -7.63 -7.85 -0.32
CA VAL A 188 -8.30 -8.98 0.34
C VAL A 188 -9.59 -9.33 -0.37
N ALA A 189 -9.96 -10.61 -0.33
CA ALA A 189 -11.18 -11.12 -0.93
C ALA A 189 -11.70 -12.34 -0.14
N PRO A 190 -13.04 -12.52 -0.06
CA PRO A 190 -14.09 -11.49 -0.24
C PRO A 190 -13.96 -10.39 0.82
N ALA A 191 -14.34 -9.14 0.50
CA ALA A 191 -14.30 -8.06 1.50
C ALA A 191 -15.39 -8.22 2.59
N SER A 192 -16.41 -9.03 2.35
CA SER A 192 -17.46 -9.32 3.35
C SER A 192 -17.02 -10.33 4.43
N ASP A 193 -16.05 -11.17 4.13
CA ASP A 193 -15.47 -12.18 5.02
C ASP A 193 -14.09 -12.55 4.44
N PRO A 194 -13.03 -11.81 4.75
CA PRO A 194 -11.72 -11.97 4.13
C PRO A 194 -11.13 -13.37 4.34
N ARG A 195 -10.89 -14.07 3.24
CA ARG A 195 -10.32 -15.43 3.20
C ARG A 195 -8.96 -15.47 2.55
N PHE A 196 -8.69 -14.50 1.68
CA PHE A 196 -7.48 -14.42 0.89
C PHE A 196 -6.89 -13.03 0.94
N ALA A 197 -5.59 -12.93 1.13
CA ALA A 197 -4.80 -11.75 0.84
C ALA A 197 -3.95 -12.05 -0.39
N LEU A 198 -3.98 -11.15 -1.37
CA LEU A 198 -3.29 -11.33 -2.65
C LEU A 198 -2.47 -10.10 -2.97
N VAL A 199 -1.25 -10.33 -3.42
CA VAL A 199 -0.38 -9.30 -3.99
C VAL A 199 0.12 -9.78 -5.34
N VAL A 200 -0.08 -8.97 -6.36
CA VAL A 200 0.44 -9.20 -7.70
C VAL A 200 1.37 -8.07 -8.05
N VAL A 201 2.58 -8.41 -8.47
CA VAL A 201 3.62 -7.43 -8.85
C VAL A 201 4.08 -7.74 -10.27
N ILE A 202 4.02 -6.74 -11.14
CA ILE A 202 4.54 -6.82 -12.50
C ILE A 202 5.73 -5.87 -12.61
N ASN A 203 6.88 -6.45 -12.90
CA ASN A 203 8.11 -5.73 -13.08
C ASN A 203 8.27 -5.35 -14.55
N ASP A 204 8.40 -4.05 -14.81
CA ASP A 204 8.62 -3.48 -16.14
C ASP A 204 7.52 -3.88 -17.16
N PRO A 205 6.23 -3.53 -16.90
CA PRO A 205 5.14 -3.89 -17.80
C PRO A 205 5.33 -3.27 -19.19
N GLN A 206 5.25 -4.10 -20.25
CA GLN A 206 5.58 -3.69 -21.62
C GLN A 206 4.37 -3.30 -22.49
N ASN A 207 3.18 -3.81 -22.19
CA ASN A 207 2.03 -3.68 -23.08
C ASN A 207 1.01 -2.63 -22.60
N GLY A 208 1.44 -1.37 -22.47
CA GLY A 208 0.53 -0.24 -22.26
C GLY A 208 -0.16 -0.16 -20.91
N ALA A 209 0.21 -1.02 -19.99
CA ALA A 209 -0.33 -1.04 -18.65
C ALA A 209 0.65 -0.45 -17.66
N TYR A 210 0.74 0.85 -17.63
CA TYR A 210 1.40 1.57 -16.55
C TYR A 210 0.72 1.34 -15.18
N TYR A 211 -0.49 0.78 -15.18
CA TYR A 211 -1.31 0.63 -13.99
C TYR A 211 -1.43 -0.84 -13.62
N GLY A 212 -1.19 -1.18 -12.35
CA GLY A 212 -1.29 -2.53 -11.79
C GLY A 212 -2.68 -3.19 -11.86
N CYS A 213 -3.54 -2.71 -12.76
CA CYS A 213 -4.93 -3.15 -12.95
C CYS A 213 -5.14 -4.06 -14.17
N LEU A 214 -4.11 -4.61 -14.78
CA LEU A 214 -4.21 -5.43 -16.00
C LEU A 214 -4.09 -6.92 -15.73
N LEU A 215 -4.58 -7.36 -14.59
CA LEU A 215 -4.66 -8.79 -14.26
C LEU A 215 -6.08 -9.28 -14.35
#